data_7b4231b00d72c6f56fd4e8566f3ee475
#
_entry.id   7b4231b00d72c6f56fd4e8566f3ee475
#
_cell.length_a   1.000
_cell.length_b   1.000
_cell.length_c   1.000
_cell.angle_alpha   90.00
_cell.angle_beta   90.00
_cell.angle_gamma   90.00
#
_symmetry.space_group_name_H-M   'P 1'
#
loop_
_entity.id
_entity.type
_entity.pdbx_description
1 polymer ?
#
loop_
_entity_poly.entity_id
_entity_poly.type
_entity_poly.pdbx_seq_one_letter_code
_entity_poly.pdbx_strand_id
1 'polypeptide(L)'
;MENKYKYFYCGGAKEGFNERDIDIYKRIDSNKNGYVGFYMFDDEYREYAFMDAYYKNTKEGSNDNGVGIIVMDSNLKYYEVPPIMVKRITRDLIDKLRAVGYDLIVGMYLGKREYILINTDKVIGFGFIGEYNGKKRVK
;
A
#
# COMPACT_ATOMS: atom_id res chain seq x y z
N MET A 1 2.30 18.46 19.09
CA MET A 1 1.02 18.53 18.39
C MET A 1 0.80 17.27 17.56
N GLU A 2 -0.29 16.60 17.75
CA GLU A 2 -0.55 15.37 17.01
C GLU A 2 -0.91 15.66 15.57
N ASN A 3 -0.38 14.85 14.66
CA ASN A 3 -0.80 14.89 13.27
C ASN A 3 -2.20 14.30 13.14
N LYS A 4 -3.05 15.00 12.41
CA LYS A 4 -4.40 14.52 12.11
C LYS A 4 -4.40 13.47 11.00
N TYR A 5 -3.28 13.31 10.31
CA TYR A 5 -3.18 12.48 9.12
C TYR A 5 -2.00 11.54 9.21
N LYS A 6 -2.17 10.38 8.60
CA LYS A 6 -1.08 9.44 8.39
C LYS A 6 -0.87 9.23 6.90
N TYR A 7 0.38 9.08 6.51
CA TYR A 7 0.76 8.90 5.12
C TYR A 7 1.29 7.49 4.92
N PHE A 8 0.79 6.84 3.87
CA PHE A 8 1.25 5.51 3.47
C PHE A 8 1.68 5.57 2.01
N TYR A 9 2.60 4.68 1.64
CA TYR A 9 3.28 4.71 0.35
C TYR A 9 3.23 3.34 -0.29
N CYS A 10 2.97 3.30 -1.61
CA CYS A 10 2.89 2.06 -2.35
C CYS A 10 3.49 2.25 -3.74
N GLY A 11 4.37 1.35 -4.14
CA GLY A 11 4.93 1.36 -5.49
C GLY A 11 3.98 0.72 -6.49
N GLY A 12 3.67 1.41 -7.58
CA GLY A 12 2.77 0.88 -8.59
C GLY A 12 2.43 1.88 -9.70
N ALA A 13 1.55 1.47 -10.58
CA ALA A 13 1.12 2.29 -11.70
C ALA A 13 0.20 3.42 -11.24
N LYS A 14 0.29 4.56 -11.91
CA LYS A 14 -0.47 5.76 -11.57
C LYS A 14 -1.98 5.50 -11.49
N GLU A 15 -2.51 4.75 -12.43
CA GLU A 15 -3.94 4.48 -12.51
C GLU A 15 -4.48 3.73 -11.29
N GLY A 16 -3.62 2.96 -10.60
CA GLY A 16 -4.00 2.26 -9.38
C GLY A 16 -4.14 3.17 -8.17
N PHE A 17 -3.82 4.45 -8.31
CA PHE A 17 -3.87 5.42 -7.21
C PHE A 17 -4.85 6.56 -7.50
N ASN A 18 -5.77 6.35 -8.41
CA ASN A 18 -6.85 7.29 -8.65
C ASN A 18 -7.92 7.07 -7.58
N GLU A 19 -8.37 8.15 -6.95
CA GLU A 19 -9.36 8.12 -5.88
C GLU A 19 -10.61 7.30 -6.24
N ARG A 20 -11.02 7.34 -7.51
CA ARG A 20 -12.20 6.58 -7.96
C ARG A 20 -11.94 5.09 -8.10
N ASP A 21 -10.68 4.70 -8.15
CA ASP A 21 -10.29 3.34 -8.52
C ASP A 21 -9.70 2.55 -7.36
N ILE A 22 -9.67 3.11 -6.15
CA ILE A 22 -9.23 2.33 -5.00
C ILE A 22 -10.34 1.39 -4.59
N ASP A 23 -10.24 0.20 -5.14
CA ASP A 23 -11.07 -0.93 -4.80
C ASP A 23 -10.13 -2.02 -4.30
N ILE A 24 -10.16 -2.28 -3.01
CA ILE A 24 -9.27 -3.26 -2.41
C ILE A 24 -9.55 -4.66 -2.96
N TYR A 25 -10.78 -4.95 -3.31
CA TYR A 25 -11.15 -6.26 -3.85
C TYR A 25 -10.60 -6.45 -5.25
N LYS A 26 -10.64 -5.40 -6.06
CA LYS A 26 -10.02 -5.44 -7.39
C LYS A 26 -8.52 -5.67 -7.29
N ARG A 27 -7.87 -5.05 -6.31
CA ARG A 27 -6.43 -5.24 -6.08
C ARG A 27 -6.13 -6.66 -5.60
N ILE A 28 -6.98 -7.21 -4.73
CA ILE A 28 -6.86 -8.59 -4.27
C ILE A 28 -6.93 -9.53 -5.46
N ASP A 29 -7.93 -9.36 -6.30
CA ASP A 29 -8.19 -10.27 -7.42
C ASP A 29 -7.16 -10.16 -8.53
N SER A 30 -6.51 -9.02 -8.68
CA SER A 30 -5.54 -8.78 -9.76
C SER A 30 -4.08 -8.96 -9.36
N ASN A 31 -3.80 -9.33 -8.13
CA ASN A 31 -2.43 -9.46 -7.64
C ASN A 31 -1.74 -10.68 -8.24
N LYS A 32 -0.79 -10.41 -9.14
CA LYS A 32 -0.08 -11.45 -9.88
C LYS A 32 0.89 -12.26 -9.03
N ASN A 33 1.29 -11.73 -7.87
CA ASN A 33 2.25 -12.38 -6.99
C ASN A 33 1.60 -13.32 -5.98
N GLY A 34 0.28 -13.47 -6.04
CA GLY A 34 -0.45 -14.33 -5.12
C GLY A 34 -0.69 -13.74 -3.74
N TYR A 35 -0.22 -12.53 -3.50
CA TYR A 35 -0.48 -11.85 -2.25
C TYR A 35 -1.86 -11.19 -2.30
N VAL A 36 -2.58 -11.28 -1.20
CA VAL A 36 -3.92 -10.71 -1.10
C VAL A 36 -3.83 -9.36 -0.42
N GLY A 37 -4.41 -8.34 -1.04
CA GLY A 37 -4.55 -7.03 -0.40
C GLY A 37 -3.79 -5.90 -1.08
N PHE A 38 -4.03 -4.71 -0.57
CA PHE A 38 -3.40 -3.48 -1.02
C PHE A 38 -2.30 -3.14 0.00
N TYR A 39 -1.05 -3.38 -0.38
CA TYR A 39 0.11 -3.26 0.52
C TYR A 39 0.72 -1.88 0.49
N MET A 40 1.03 -1.36 1.68
CA MET A 40 1.57 -0.02 1.85
C MET A 40 2.70 -0.03 2.88
N PHE A 41 3.53 0.99 2.80
CA PHE A 41 4.57 1.27 3.80
C PHE A 41 4.27 2.60 4.48
N ASP A 42 4.69 2.74 5.74
CA ASP A 42 4.60 4.02 6.44
C ASP A 42 5.82 4.90 6.15
N ASP A 43 5.90 6.07 6.80
CA ASP A 43 7.01 7.01 6.59
C ASP A 43 8.38 6.40 6.89
N GLU A 44 8.46 5.56 7.89
CA GLU A 44 9.74 4.93 8.28
C GLU A 44 10.26 4.01 7.18
N TYR A 45 9.38 3.32 6.48
CA TYR A 45 9.74 2.33 5.46
C TYR A 45 9.39 2.77 4.04
N ARG A 46 9.12 4.04 3.83
CA ARG A 46 8.68 4.54 2.51
C ARG A 46 9.64 4.27 1.36
N GLU A 47 10.92 4.13 1.67
CA GLU A 47 11.92 3.83 0.64
C GLU A 47 11.63 2.53 -0.10
N TYR A 48 11.00 1.58 0.56
CA TYR A 48 10.64 0.31 -0.07
C TYR A 48 9.58 0.48 -1.15
N ALA A 49 8.72 1.49 -1.03
CA ALA A 49 7.76 1.80 -2.08
C ALA A 49 8.49 2.30 -3.34
N PHE A 50 9.51 3.13 -3.17
CA PHE A 50 10.35 3.58 -4.29
C PHE A 50 11.12 2.43 -4.92
N MET A 51 11.64 1.53 -4.10
CA MET A 51 12.33 0.34 -4.58
C MET A 51 11.40 -0.57 -5.38
N ASP A 52 10.17 -0.74 -4.92
CA ASP A 52 9.16 -1.53 -5.63
C ASP A 52 8.84 -0.92 -7.00
N ALA A 53 8.67 0.39 -7.07
CA ALA A 53 8.42 1.09 -8.32
C ALA A 53 9.60 0.94 -9.28
N TYR A 54 10.81 1.10 -8.77
CA TYR A 54 12.03 0.91 -9.54
C TYR A 54 12.12 -0.50 -10.10
N TYR A 55 11.86 -1.50 -9.26
CA TYR A 55 11.89 -2.90 -9.67
C TYR A 55 10.89 -3.16 -10.81
N LYS A 56 9.67 -2.69 -10.66
CA LYS A 56 8.63 -2.89 -11.68
C LYS A 56 9.00 -2.25 -13.01
N ASN A 57 9.62 -1.06 -12.97
CA ASN A 57 10.04 -0.38 -14.19
C ASN A 57 11.25 -1.03 -14.85
N THR A 58 12.18 -1.59 -14.07
CA THR A 58 13.44 -2.11 -14.60
C THR A 58 13.42 -3.61 -14.87
N LYS A 59 12.79 -4.38 -13.99
CA LYS A 59 12.81 -5.85 -14.06
C LYS A 59 11.58 -6.45 -14.73
N GLU A 60 10.43 -5.79 -14.56
CA GLU A 60 9.19 -6.27 -15.15
C GLU A 60 8.85 -5.59 -16.48
N GLY A 61 9.66 -4.62 -16.90
CA GLY A 61 9.49 -3.97 -18.19
C GLY A 61 8.38 -2.94 -18.29
N SER A 62 7.79 -2.56 -17.18
CA SER A 62 6.80 -1.48 -17.14
C SER A 62 7.50 -0.13 -17.01
N ASN A 63 6.91 0.95 -17.50
CA ASN A 63 7.52 2.28 -17.48
C ASN A 63 6.72 3.33 -16.72
N ASP A 64 5.56 2.96 -16.22
CA ASP A 64 4.62 3.93 -15.65
C ASP A 64 4.44 3.79 -14.14
N ASN A 65 5.35 3.09 -13.48
CA ASN A 65 5.29 2.92 -12.03
C ASN A 65 5.96 4.08 -11.30
N GLY A 66 5.38 4.47 -10.23
CA GLY A 66 5.90 5.45 -9.29
C GLY A 66 5.41 5.10 -7.90
N VAL A 67 5.33 6.10 -7.03
CA VAL A 67 4.90 5.89 -5.65
C VAL A 67 3.57 6.59 -5.42
N GLY A 68 2.55 5.80 -5.10
CA GLY A 68 1.27 6.31 -4.65
C GLY A 68 1.36 6.68 -3.19
N ILE A 69 0.76 7.81 -2.84
CA ILE A 69 0.67 8.29 -1.47
C ILE A 69 -0.79 8.23 -1.06
N ILE A 70 -1.05 7.50 0.02
CA ILE A 70 -2.39 7.36 0.56
C ILE A 70 -2.42 8.13 1.87
N VAL A 71 -3.30 9.12 1.95
CA VAL A 71 -3.47 9.93 3.15
C VAL A 71 -4.68 9.44 3.91
N MET A 72 -4.49 9.06 5.16
CA MET A 72 -5.56 8.53 5.99
C MET A 72 -5.72 9.36 7.26
N ASP A 73 -6.92 9.27 7.86
CA ASP A 73 -7.14 9.80 9.20
C ASP A 73 -6.17 9.12 10.16
N SER A 74 -5.62 9.86 11.12
CA SER A 74 -4.68 9.29 12.08
C SER A 74 -5.36 8.39 13.11
N ASN A 75 -6.66 8.48 13.26
CA ASN A 75 -7.43 7.62 14.17
C ASN A 75 -7.73 6.30 13.48
N LEU A 76 -6.76 5.39 13.52
CA LEU A 76 -6.82 4.13 12.80
C LEU A 76 -6.76 2.95 13.76
N LYS A 77 -7.55 1.93 13.45
CA LYS A 77 -7.56 0.69 14.21
C LYS A 77 -6.77 -0.37 13.44
N TYR A 78 -5.69 -0.82 14.04
CA TYR A 78 -4.76 -1.78 13.43
C TYR A 78 -4.98 -3.18 13.94
N TYR A 79 -4.89 -4.15 13.05
CA TYR A 79 -4.85 -5.57 13.40
C TYR A 79 -3.45 -6.09 13.13
N GLU A 80 -2.70 -6.41 14.20
CA GLU A 80 -1.34 -6.91 14.06
C GLU A 80 -1.34 -8.41 13.79
N VAL A 81 -0.49 -8.83 12.85
CA VAL A 81 -0.28 -10.24 12.56
C VAL A 81 1.19 -10.60 12.82
N PRO A 82 1.48 -11.88 13.12
CA PRO A 82 2.87 -12.32 13.28
C PRO A 82 3.71 -12.06 12.02
N PRO A 83 5.05 -11.97 12.16
CA PRO A 83 5.93 -11.81 11.02
C PRO A 83 5.63 -12.85 9.94
N ILE A 84 5.77 -12.45 8.69
CA ILE A 84 5.47 -13.24 7.49
C ILE A 84 3.98 -13.48 7.24
N MET A 85 3.16 -13.53 8.28
CA MET A 85 1.70 -13.73 8.10
C MET A 85 1.06 -12.61 7.28
N VAL A 86 1.67 -11.43 7.26
CA VAL A 86 1.19 -10.31 6.42
C VAL A 86 1.15 -10.68 4.94
N LYS A 87 1.96 -11.64 4.51
CA LYS A 87 1.95 -12.14 3.12
C LYS A 87 1.03 -13.34 2.92
N ARG A 88 0.35 -13.77 3.96
CA ARG A 88 -0.55 -14.93 3.94
C ARG A 88 -1.99 -14.56 4.29
N ILE A 89 -2.33 -13.32 4.14
CA ILE A 89 -3.67 -12.83 4.42
C ILE A 89 -4.64 -13.34 3.36
N THR A 90 -5.84 -13.71 3.81
CA THR A 90 -6.89 -14.15 2.90
C THR A 90 -7.94 -13.06 2.77
N ARG A 91 -8.69 -13.10 1.68
CA ARG A 91 -9.83 -12.21 1.48
C ARG A 91 -10.85 -12.35 2.60
N ASP A 92 -11.07 -13.58 3.06
CA ASP A 92 -12.01 -13.87 4.14
C ASP A 92 -11.62 -13.14 5.42
N LEU A 93 -10.34 -13.13 5.75
CA LEU A 93 -9.85 -12.40 6.92
C LEU A 93 -10.07 -10.89 6.76
N ILE A 94 -9.80 -10.35 5.58
CA ILE A 94 -10.03 -8.93 5.31
C ILE A 94 -11.51 -8.58 5.54
N ASP A 95 -12.41 -9.40 5.01
CA ASP A 95 -13.85 -9.18 5.17
C ASP A 95 -14.28 -9.22 6.64
N LYS A 96 -13.76 -10.18 7.39
CA LYS A 96 -14.07 -10.30 8.81
C LYS A 96 -13.58 -9.11 9.61
N LEU A 97 -12.35 -8.68 9.33
CA LEU A 97 -11.77 -7.54 10.05
C LEU A 97 -12.48 -6.23 9.71
N ARG A 98 -12.87 -6.07 8.45
CA ARG A 98 -13.67 -4.91 8.06
C ARG A 98 -14.99 -4.88 8.80
N ALA A 99 -15.65 -6.02 8.92
CA ALA A 99 -16.95 -6.13 9.57
C ALA A 99 -16.91 -5.73 11.04
N VAL A 100 -15.77 -5.96 11.73
CA VAL A 100 -15.61 -5.60 13.14
C VAL A 100 -14.89 -4.26 13.33
N GLY A 101 -14.64 -3.52 12.26
CA GLY A 101 -14.19 -2.13 12.35
C GLY A 101 -12.69 -1.89 12.31
N TYR A 102 -11.90 -2.85 11.86
CA TYR A 102 -10.48 -2.62 11.65
C TYR A 102 -10.24 -1.85 10.36
N ASP A 103 -9.22 -0.99 10.38
CA ASP A 103 -8.89 -0.13 9.24
C ASP A 103 -7.71 -0.66 8.45
N LEU A 104 -6.74 -1.26 9.12
CA LEU A 104 -5.50 -1.75 8.53
C LEU A 104 -5.06 -3.05 9.19
N ILE A 105 -4.41 -3.90 8.40
CA ILE A 105 -3.60 -5.00 8.93
C ILE A 105 -2.15 -4.53 8.90
N VAL A 106 -1.37 -4.87 9.93
CA VAL A 106 0.06 -4.55 9.97
C VAL A 106 0.86 -5.78 10.36
N GLY A 107 2.00 -5.98 9.70
CA GLY A 107 2.92 -7.06 10.01
C GLY A 107 4.31 -6.78 9.48
N MET A 108 5.28 -7.58 9.93
CA MET A 108 6.66 -7.47 9.50
C MET A 108 6.95 -8.51 8.41
N TYR A 109 7.69 -8.10 7.40
CA TYR A 109 8.15 -9.02 6.37
C TYR A 109 9.56 -8.64 5.92
N LEU A 110 10.49 -9.54 6.11
CA LEU A 110 11.91 -9.33 5.76
C LEU A 110 12.47 -8.05 6.38
N GLY A 111 12.14 -7.82 7.65
CA GLY A 111 12.66 -6.69 8.40
C GLY A 111 11.99 -5.35 8.15
N LYS A 112 10.92 -5.32 7.37
CA LYS A 112 10.17 -4.09 7.10
C LYS A 112 8.70 -4.26 7.47
N ARG A 113 8.13 -3.18 7.97
CA ARG A 113 6.71 -3.17 8.35
C ARG A 113 5.85 -2.85 7.13
N GLU A 114 4.86 -3.70 6.88
CA GLU A 114 3.91 -3.50 5.79
C GLU A 114 2.49 -3.44 6.33
N TYR A 115 1.66 -2.68 5.65
CA TYR A 115 0.26 -2.49 6.00
C TYR A 115 -0.62 -2.95 4.84
N ILE A 116 -1.77 -3.51 5.19
CA ILE A 116 -2.79 -3.87 4.20
C ILE A 116 -4.02 -3.01 4.48
N LEU A 117 -4.47 -2.29 3.46
CA LEU A 117 -5.63 -1.42 3.57
C LEU A 117 -6.91 -2.26 3.64
N ILE A 118 -7.71 -2.03 4.67
CA ILE A 118 -9.02 -2.67 4.83
C ILE A 118 -10.15 -1.67 4.61
N ASN A 119 -10.12 -0.55 5.33
CA ASN A 119 -11.22 0.40 5.35
C ASN A 119 -10.89 1.63 4.50
N THR A 120 -11.41 1.65 3.28
CA THR A 120 -11.18 2.78 2.36
C THR A 120 -11.89 4.05 2.80
N ASP A 121 -12.87 3.98 3.69
CA ASP A 121 -13.56 5.16 4.20
C ASP A 121 -12.64 6.07 5.02
N LYS A 122 -11.54 5.53 5.51
CA LYS A 122 -10.53 6.30 6.24
C LYS A 122 -9.52 7.00 5.34
N VAL A 123 -9.57 6.74 4.05
CA VAL A 123 -8.71 7.41 3.07
C VAL A 123 -9.30 8.77 2.74
N ILE A 124 -8.53 9.82 2.97
CA ILE A 124 -8.99 11.19 2.78
C ILE A 124 -8.29 11.91 1.64
N GLY A 125 -7.27 11.30 1.06
CA GLY A 125 -6.60 11.90 -0.08
C GLY A 125 -5.58 10.96 -0.70
N PHE A 126 -5.16 11.33 -1.91
CA PHE A 126 -4.19 10.59 -2.70
C PHE A 126 -3.19 11.52 -3.33
N GLY A 127 -1.98 11.01 -3.51
CA GLY A 127 -0.97 11.67 -4.31
C GLY A 127 -0.21 10.62 -5.11
N PHE A 128 0.55 11.07 -6.09
CA PHE A 128 1.38 10.18 -6.87
C PHE A 128 2.67 10.88 -7.24
N ILE A 129 3.80 10.26 -6.87
CA ILE A 129 5.12 10.70 -7.29
C ILE A 129 5.43 9.88 -8.53
N GLY A 130 5.45 10.49 -9.66
CA GLY A 130 5.52 9.84 -10.97
C GLY A 130 6.60 8.79 -11.14
N GLU A 131 6.91 8.46 -12.36
CA GLU A 131 7.79 7.36 -12.73
C GLU A 131 9.14 7.42 -12.02
N TYR A 132 9.61 6.26 -11.57
CA TYR A 132 10.91 6.12 -10.92
C TYR A 132 11.59 4.87 -11.44
N ASN A 133 12.68 5.04 -12.17
CA ASN A 133 13.39 3.94 -12.83
C ASN A 133 14.86 3.82 -12.38
N GLY A 134 15.20 4.38 -11.24
CA GLY A 134 16.55 4.33 -10.69
C GLY A 134 17.51 5.35 -11.28
N LYS A 135 17.07 6.11 -12.25
CA LYS A 135 17.85 7.21 -12.79
C LYS A 135 17.47 8.49 -12.08
N LYS A 136 18.46 9.36 -11.91
CA LYS A 136 18.17 10.68 -11.37
C LYS A 136 17.16 11.35 -12.28
N ARG A 137 16.10 11.89 -11.70
CA ARG A 137 15.11 12.59 -12.47
C ARG A 137 15.72 13.81 -13.14
N VAL A 138 15.59 13.82 -14.42
CA VAL A 138 15.93 15.01 -15.22
C VAL A 138 14.63 15.80 -15.35
N LYS A 139 14.69 16.99 -14.92
CA LYS A 139 13.52 17.86 -15.01
C LYS A 139 13.62 18.78 -16.17
#